data_d8ed757f722ad59893e7092396dc1330
#
_entry.id   d8ed757f722ad59893e7092396dc1330
#
_cell.length_a   1.000
_cell.length_b   1.000
_cell.length_c   1.000
_cell.angle_alpha   90.00
_cell.angle_beta   90.00
_cell.angle_gamma   90.00
#
_symmetry.space_group_name_H-M   'P 1'
#
loop_
_entity.id
_entity.type
_entity.pdbx_description
1 polymer ?
#
loop_
_entity_poly.entity_id
_entity_poly.type
_entity_poly.pdbx_seq_one_letter_code
_entity_poly.pdbx_strand_id
1 'polypeptide(L)'
;MTDSIHPTHREPSTPDAVLLVAKSAFAAAPHQDMRRLAMQAEGLCGARTVRIAFTEQGTPSLREALFELIDEDVSHILIIPLMLPLEPSFHNWMTKTLQRWRAGDVRPWPSLSVTASPGSSGLMARLLEDLAETAQPLDLPASLRSAGEGSLVPAQKRRVLVCQGAPCNSAGADAIWGHLRNQQERQKLRVTGGGTMTAKSTCLGPCNLAPVLQVFPESTYYGGVTEEAVDRIIAEHLLSGRVVEDFAYHPTGRKQRLRNLSE
;
A
#
# COMPACT_ATOMS: atom_id res chain seq x y z
N MET A 1 -26.42 -45.05 -12.88
CA MET A 1 -24.98 -44.86 -12.73
C MET A 1 -24.72 -43.37 -12.60
N THR A 2 -24.67 -42.90 -11.39
CA THR A 2 -24.45 -41.48 -11.06
C THR A 2 -23.03 -41.39 -10.53
N ASP A 3 -22.13 -40.88 -11.37
CA ASP A 3 -20.75 -40.56 -10.96
C ASP A 3 -20.77 -39.36 -10.01
N SER A 4 -20.53 -39.64 -8.74
CA SER A 4 -20.28 -38.65 -7.71
C SER A 4 -18.86 -38.12 -7.86
N ILE A 5 -18.71 -36.95 -8.43
CA ILE A 5 -17.45 -36.21 -8.42
C ILE A 5 -17.23 -35.72 -6.99
N HIS A 6 -16.43 -36.46 -6.21
CA HIS A 6 -15.87 -35.95 -4.95
C HIS A 6 -14.84 -34.86 -5.27
N PRO A 7 -14.93 -33.68 -4.68
CA PRO A 7 -13.82 -32.74 -4.73
C PRO A 7 -12.63 -33.36 -3.99
N THR A 8 -11.56 -33.62 -4.70
CA THR A 8 -10.26 -34.04 -4.11
C THR A 8 -9.78 -32.91 -3.21
N HIS A 9 -9.93 -33.09 -1.91
CA HIS A 9 -9.18 -32.33 -0.92
C HIS A 9 -7.70 -32.62 -1.15
N ARG A 10 -7.02 -31.73 -1.88
CA ARG A 10 -5.58 -31.70 -1.94
C ARG A 10 -5.10 -31.41 -0.51
N GLU A 11 -4.35 -32.32 0.11
CA GLU A 11 -3.68 -32.04 1.37
C GLU A 11 -2.91 -30.73 1.23
N PRO A 12 -3.00 -29.81 2.20
CA PRO A 12 -2.28 -28.55 2.13
C PRO A 12 -0.77 -28.88 2.12
N SER A 13 -0.16 -28.73 0.95
CA SER A 13 1.30 -28.84 0.83
C SER A 13 1.91 -27.77 1.75
N THR A 14 2.89 -28.18 2.57
CA THR A 14 3.66 -27.28 3.41
C THR A 14 4.17 -26.11 2.56
N PRO A 15 3.92 -24.85 2.92
CA PRO A 15 4.39 -23.73 2.13
C PRO A 15 5.91 -23.58 2.25
N ASP A 16 6.59 -23.24 1.17
CA ASP A 16 8.02 -22.89 1.23
C ASP A 16 8.23 -21.53 1.88
N ALA A 17 7.32 -20.62 1.64
CA ALA A 17 7.36 -19.28 2.21
C ALA A 17 6.00 -18.84 2.75
N VAL A 18 6.02 -18.04 3.81
CA VAL A 18 4.86 -17.35 4.38
C VAL A 18 5.03 -15.85 4.19
N LEU A 19 3.99 -15.18 3.66
CA LEU A 19 3.94 -13.74 3.51
C LEU A 19 2.86 -13.17 4.43
N LEU A 20 3.27 -12.53 5.52
CA LEU A 20 2.38 -11.82 6.44
C LEU A 20 2.05 -10.44 5.87
N VAL A 21 0.78 -10.17 5.61
CA VAL A 21 0.34 -8.95 4.93
C VAL A 21 -0.48 -8.08 5.87
N ALA A 22 0.01 -6.86 6.14
CA ALA A 22 -0.71 -5.83 6.84
C ALA A 22 -1.22 -4.73 5.89
N LYS A 23 -2.14 -3.89 6.35
CA LYS A 23 -2.68 -2.80 5.54
C LYS A 23 -1.64 -1.70 5.33
N SER A 24 -1.11 -1.15 6.42
CA SER A 24 -0.14 -0.05 6.38
C SER A 24 0.68 0.05 7.67
N ALA A 25 1.85 0.68 7.55
CA ALA A 25 2.68 1.08 8.68
C ALA A 25 3.17 2.52 8.47
N PHE A 26 2.59 3.46 9.20
CA PHE A 26 2.93 4.89 9.12
C PHE A 26 4.14 5.28 9.97
N ALA A 27 4.50 4.43 10.93
CA ALA A 27 5.57 4.68 11.90
C ALA A 27 6.40 3.41 12.12
N ALA A 28 7.51 3.55 12.83
CA ALA A 28 8.42 2.45 13.11
C ALA A 28 7.77 1.33 13.95
N ALA A 29 6.90 1.66 14.91
CA ALA A 29 6.31 0.68 15.82
C ALA A 29 5.48 -0.41 15.12
N PRO A 30 4.51 -0.10 14.23
CA PRO A 30 3.80 -1.14 13.46
C PRO A 30 4.74 -2.00 12.61
N HIS A 31 5.82 -1.43 12.12
CA HIS A 31 6.83 -2.15 11.36
C HIS A 31 7.59 -3.16 12.24
N GLN A 32 7.96 -2.74 13.45
CA GLN A 32 8.62 -3.61 14.44
C GLN A 32 7.69 -4.73 14.89
N ASP A 33 6.40 -4.45 15.09
CA ASP A 33 5.40 -5.44 15.45
C ASP A 33 5.26 -6.51 14.35
N MET A 34 5.19 -6.10 13.09
CA MET A 34 5.14 -7.04 11.97
C MET A 34 6.39 -7.91 11.89
N ARG A 35 7.59 -7.34 12.12
CA ARG A 35 8.84 -8.12 12.18
C ARG A 35 8.85 -9.11 13.34
N ARG A 36 8.36 -8.71 14.51
CA ARG A 36 8.24 -9.60 15.67
C ARG A 36 7.30 -10.76 15.36
N LEU A 37 6.14 -10.50 14.74
CA LEU A 37 5.20 -11.54 14.31
C LEU A 37 5.83 -12.48 13.29
N ALA A 38 6.62 -11.95 12.35
CA ALA A 38 7.33 -12.80 11.38
C ALA A 38 8.32 -13.73 12.07
N MET A 39 9.14 -13.22 12.99
CA MET A 39 10.05 -14.06 13.79
C MET A 39 9.31 -15.13 14.61
N GLN A 40 8.16 -14.80 15.19
CA GLN A 40 7.34 -15.78 15.92
C GLN A 40 6.72 -16.83 14.99
N ALA A 41 6.42 -16.47 13.75
CA ALA A 41 5.86 -17.38 12.76
C ALA A 41 6.91 -18.28 12.10
N GLU A 42 8.20 -17.96 12.22
CA GLU A 42 9.28 -18.81 11.73
C GLU A 42 9.19 -20.20 12.36
N GLY A 43 9.14 -21.23 11.50
CA GLY A 43 9.02 -22.63 11.92
C GLY A 43 7.61 -23.08 12.32
N LEU A 44 6.65 -22.19 12.56
CA LEU A 44 5.28 -22.59 12.96
C LEU A 44 4.50 -23.24 11.82
N CYS A 45 4.72 -22.79 10.59
CA CYS A 45 4.03 -23.29 9.40
C CYS A 45 4.88 -24.27 8.58
N GLY A 46 6.05 -24.66 9.08
CA GLY A 46 7.02 -25.49 8.35
C GLY A 46 7.67 -24.78 7.15
N ALA A 47 7.44 -23.47 6.98
CA ALA A 47 8.01 -22.69 5.91
C ALA A 47 9.50 -22.40 6.14
N ARG A 48 10.30 -22.34 5.04
CA ARG A 48 11.72 -21.98 5.07
C ARG A 48 11.92 -20.51 5.43
N THR A 49 11.00 -19.67 5.02
CA THR A 49 11.11 -18.22 5.20
C THR A 49 9.76 -17.58 5.49
N VAL A 50 9.79 -16.54 6.32
CA VAL A 50 8.63 -15.68 6.60
C VAL A 50 9.01 -14.27 6.25
N ARG A 51 8.15 -13.59 5.47
CA ARG A 51 8.32 -12.19 5.07
C ARG A 51 7.10 -11.37 5.50
N ILE A 52 7.30 -10.08 5.60
CA ILE A 52 6.22 -9.11 5.84
C ILE A 52 5.97 -8.28 4.59
N ALA A 53 4.75 -7.80 4.42
CA ALA A 53 4.41 -6.88 3.35
C ALA A 53 3.27 -5.95 3.74
N PHE A 54 3.15 -4.83 3.03
CA PHE A 54 2.08 -3.86 3.21
C PHE A 54 1.32 -3.64 1.90
N THR A 55 -0.01 -3.55 1.99
CA THR A 55 -0.85 -3.29 0.81
C THR A 55 -0.98 -1.81 0.48
N GLU A 56 -0.78 -0.95 1.49
CA GLU A 56 -0.83 0.50 1.36
C GLU A 56 0.52 1.11 1.79
N GLN A 57 0.51 2.09 2.68
CA GLN A 57 1.75 2.70 3.17
C GLN A 57 2.57 1.74 4.02
N GLY A 58 3.82 1.53 3.65
CA GLY A 58 4.77 0.68 4.36
C GLY A 58 5.74 -0.01 3.39
N THR A 59 6.88 -0.41 3.92
CA THR A 59 7.96 -1.06 3.16
C THR A 59 8.35 -2.37 3.84
N PRO A 60 8.51 -3.48 3.11
CA PRO A 60 8.26 -3.62 1.67
C PRO A 60 6.77 -3.57 1.30
N SER A 61 6.46 -3.13 0.11
CA SER A 61 5.12 -3.27 -0.46
C SER A 61 4.82 -4.75 -0.74
N LEU A 62 3.54 -5.09 -0.88
CA LEU A 62 3.14 -6.45 -1.26
C LEU A 62 3.82 -6.92 -2.55
N ARG A 63 4.00 -6.01 -3.51
CA ARG A 63 4.64 -6.33 -4.78
C ARG A 63 6.12 -6.64 -4.58
N GLU A 64 6.87 -5.79 -3.89
CA GLU A 64 8.30 -5.99 -3.62
C GLU A 64 8.54 -7.31 -2.91
N ALA A 65 7.88 -7.55 -1.78
CA ALA A 65 8.07 -8.78 -1.01
C ALA A 65 7.69 -10.06 -1.78
N LEU A 66 6.64 -10.00 -2.61
CA LEU A 66 6.26 -11.14 -3.44
C LEU A 66 7.29 -11.42 -4.52
N PHE A 67 7.80 -10.38 -5.18
CA PHE A 67 8.76 -10.53 -6.26
C PHE A 67 10.13 -10.97 -5.74
N GLU A 68 10.55 -10.56 -4.55
CA GLU A 68 11.72 -11.10 -3.85
C GLU A 68 11.58 -12.60 -3.60
N LEU A 69 10.42 -13.06 -3.12
CA LEU A 69 10.16 -14.50 -2.93
C LEU A 69 10.15 -15.30 -4.24
N ILE A 70 9.65 -14.70 -5.34
CA ILE A 70 9.71 -15.33 -6.67
C ILE A 70 11.17 -15.48 -7.13
N ASP A 71 12.01 -14.49 -6.86
CA ASP A 71 13.44 -14.54 -7.17
C ASP A 71 14.22 -15.56 -6.30
N GLU A 72 13.69 -15.92 -5.12
CA GLU A 72 14.23 -16.99 -4.25
C GLU A 72 13.83 -18.41 -4.70
N ASP A 73 13.15 -18.55 -5.84
CA ASP A 73 12.72 -19.83 -6.45
C ASP A 73 11.91 -20.72 -5.48
N VAL A 74 10.96 -20.13 -4.77
CA VAL A 74 10.02 -20.85 -3.91
C VAL A 74 8.90 -21.47 -4.76
N SER A 75 8.42 -22.65 -4.40
CA SER A 75 7.38 -23.37 -5.13
C SER A 75 5.96 -23.06 -4.65
N HIS A 76 5.81 -22.68 -3.37
CA HIS A 76 4.51 -22.35 -2.76
C HIS A 76 4.64 -21.22 -1.73
N ILE A 77 3.85 -20.15 -1.91
CA ILE A 77 3.74 -19.03 -0.98
C ILE A 77 2.36 -19.02 -0.34
N LEU A 78 2.32 -19.04 1.00
CA LEU A 78 1.12 -18.84 1.80
C LEU A 78 1.02 -17.36 2.20
N ILE A 79 -0.03 -16.67 1.76
CA ILE A 79 -0.32 -15.29 2.13
C ILE A 79 -1.29 -15.27 3.32
N ILE A 80 -0.90 -14.61 4.41
CA ILE A 80 -1.71 -14.47 5.62
C ILE A 80 -2.02 -12.98 5.82
N PRO A 81 -3.25 -12.52 5.52
CA PRO A 81 -3.65 -11.13 5.78
C PRO A 81 -3.88 -10.92 7.28
N LEU A 82 -3.02 -10.12 7.91
CA LEU A 82 -3.13 -9.70 9.31
C LEU A 82 -3.93 -8.39 9.41
N MET A 83 -5.20 -8.45 9.05
CA MET A 83 -6.11 -7.30 9.02
C MET A 83 -7.40 -7.63 9.76
N LEU A 84 -7.78 -6.76 10.69
CA LEU A 84 -9.01 -6.87 11.50
C LEU A 84 -9.73 -5.52 11.53
N PRO A 85 -10.96 -5.42 10.97
CA PRO A 85 -11.61 -6.42 10.11
C PRO A 85 -10.91 -6.53 8.75
N LEU A 86 -11.08 -7.67 8.08
CA LEU A 86 -10.67 -7.84 6.69
C LEU A 86 -11.82 -7.39 5.79
N GLU A 87 -11.55 -6.47 4.88
CA GLU A 87 -12.53 -5.99 3.91
C GLU A 87 -13.07 -7.14 3.03
N PRO A 88 -14.40 -7.27 2.84
CA PRO A 88 -14.97 -8.35 2.03
C PRO A 88 -14.43 -8.40 0.60
N SER A 89 -14.04 -7.24 0.05
CA SER A 89 -13.47 -7.12 -1.30
C SER A 89 -12.01 -7.55 -1.40
N PHE A 90 -11.32 -7.78 -0.27
CA PHE A 90 -9.87 -8.01 -0.23
C PHE A 90 -9.42 -9.18 -1.10
N HIS A 91 -10.06 -10.35 -0.97
CA HIS A 91 -9.69 -11.54 -1.74
C HIS A 91 -9.85 -11.32 -3.25
N ASN A 92 -10.92 -10.67 -3.67
CA ASN A 92 -11.16 -10.35 -5.08
C ASN A 92 -10.13 -9.33 -5.61
N TRP A 93 -9.82 -8.32 -4.81
CA TRP A 93 -8.78 -7.34 -5.13
C TRP A 93 -7.41 -8.03 -5.24
N MET A 94 -7.03 -8.86 -4.26
CA MET A 94 -5.78 -9.61 -4.23
C MET A 94 -5.65 -10.49 -5.48
N THR A 95 -6.67 -11.30 -5.78
CA THR A 95 -6.68 -12.19 -6.94
C THR A 95 -6.45 -11.42 -8.24
N LYS A 96 -7.20 -10.33 -8.46
CA LYS A 96 -7.06 -9.49 -9.66
C LYS A 96 -5.69 -8.82 -9.75
N THR A 97 -5.12 -8.43 -8.62
CA THR A 97 -3.80 -7.80 -8.56
C THR A 97 -2.71 -8.81 -8.92
N LEU A 98 -2.74 -9.98 -8.29
CA LEU A 98 -1.79 -11.07 -8.58
C LEU A 98 -1.88 -11.57 -10.04
N GLN A 99 -3.09 -11.72 -10.57
CA GLN A 99 -3.30 -12.07 -11.98
C GLN A 99 -2.67 -11.04 -12.93
N ARG A 100 -2.82 -9.75 -12.63
CA ARG A 100 -2.23 -8.67 -13.45
C ARG A 100 -0.72 -8.69 -13.40
N TRP A 101 -0.12 -8.87 -12.23
CA TRP A 101 1.33 -8.96 -12.09
C TRP A 101 1.89 -10.17 -12.81
N ARG A 102 1.24 -11.34 -12.64
CA ARG A 102 1.63 -12.57 -13.34
C ARG A 102 1.56 -12.44 -14.87
N ALA A 103 0.54 -11.77 -15.38
CA ALA A 103 0.38 -11.56 -16.83
C ALA A 103 1.48 -10.68 -17.45
N GLY A 104 2.11 -9.81 -16.65
CA GLY A 104 3.22 -8.95 -17.06
C GLY A 104 4.61 -9.48 -16.71
N ASP A 105 4.72 -10.71 -16.20
CA ASP A 105 5.97 -11.30 -15.72
C ASP A 105 6.28 -12.60 -16.51
N VAL A 106 7.49 -12.72 -16.99
CA VAL A 106 7.95 -13.89 -17.78
C VAL A 106 8.51 -15.02 -16.91
N ARG A 107 8.74 -14.76 -15.61
CA ARG A 107 9.28 -15.75 -14.66
C ARG A 107 8.25 -16.83 -14.34
N PRO A 108 8.69 -18.04 -13.96
CA PRO A 108 7.78 -19.04 -13.39
C PRO A 108 7.24 -18.53 -12.05
N TRP A 109 5.91 -18.60 -11.88
CA TRP A 109 5.27 -18.19 -10.64
C TRP A 109 5.01 -19.39 -9.74
N PRO A 110 5.26 -19.25 -8.42
CA PRO A 110 4.90 -20.28 -7.45
C PRO A 110 3.37 -20.46 -7.37
N SER A 111 2.94 -21.55 -6.75
CA SER A 111 1.57 -21.67 -6.30
C SER A 111 1.32 -20.68 -5.14
N LEU A 112 0.14 -20.05 -5.15
CA LEU A 112 -0.22 -19.05 -4.15
C LEU A 112 -1.48 -19.50 -3.40
N SER A 113 -1.45 -19.41 -2.08
CA SER A 113 -2.61 -19.63 -1.21
C SER A 113 -2.83 -18.41 -0.32
N VAL A 114 -4.09 -18.08 -0.05
CA VAL A 114 -4.47 -16.95 0.83
C VAL A 114 -5.38 -17.49 1.93
N THR A 115 -5.08 -17.20 3.19
CA THR A 115 -5.94 -17.61 4.32
C THR A 115 -7.18 -16.72 4.42
N ALA A 116 -8.16 -17.20 5.17
CA ALA A 116 -9.26 -16.37 5.65
C ALA A 116 -8.76 -15.29 6.63
N SER A 117 -9.65 -14.36 7.02
CA SER A 117 -9.35 -13.35 8.04
C SER A 117 -8.98 -13.98 9.38
N PRO A 118 -8.01 -13.43 10.13
CA PRO A 118 -7.76 -13.85 11.52
C PRO A 118 -9.02 -13.81 12.39
N GLY A 119 -9.93 -12.87 12.14
CA GLY A 119 -11.21 -12.75 12.86
C GLY A 119 -12.13 -13.95 12.69
N SER A 120 -11.95 -14.80 11.69
CA SER A 120 -12.70 -16.05 11.51
C SER A 120 -12.08 -17.24 12.24
N SER A 121 -10.93 -17.07 12.89
CA SER A 121 -10.27 -18.13 13.65
C SER A 121 -11.03 -18.44 14.94
N GLY A 122 -11.23 -19.73 15.25
CA GLY A 122 -11.77 -20.17 16.53
C GLY A 122 -10.92 -19.79 17.76
N LEU A 123 -9.67 -19.36 17.54
CA LEU A 123 -8.77 -18.90 18.61
C LEU A 123 -8.92 -17.41 18.92
N MET A 124 -9.73 -16.66 18.14
CA MET A 124 -9.89 -15.22 18.34
C MET A 124 -10.51 -14.87 19.71
N ALA A 125 -11.47 -15.65 20.19
CA ALA A 125 -12.07 -15.45 21.51
C ALA A 125 -11.02 -15.55 22.62
N ARG A 126 -10.14 -16.56 22.55
CA ARG A 126 -9.05 -16.74 23.54
C ARG A 126 -8.05 -15.59 23.50
N LEU A 127 -7.71 -15.11 22.30
CA LEU A 127 -6.85 -13.92 22.18
C LEU A 127 -7.49 -12.69 22.83
N LEU A 128 -8.79 -12.48 22.67
CA LEU A 128 -9.50 -11.35 23.28
C LEU A 128 -9.56 -11.48 24.81
N GLU A 129 -9.72 -12.68 25.34
CA GLU A 129 -9.65 -12.97 26.77
C GLU A 129 -8.27 -12.63 27.35
N ASP A 130 -7.19 -13.10 26.72
CA ASP A 130 -5.81 -12.82 27.11
C ASP A 130 -5.50 -11.32 27.08
N LEU A 131 -5.95 -10.62 26.05
CA LEU A 131 -5.80 -9.17 25.96
C LEU A 131 -6.57 -8.42 27.04
N ALA A 132 -7.77 -8.91 27.43
CA ALA A 132 -8.54 -8.31 28.51
C ALA A 132 -7.86 -8.48 29.87
N GLU A 133 -7.23 -9.63 30.12
CA GLU A 133 -6.47 -9.89 31.36
C GLU A 133 -5.22 -9.00 31.50
N THR A 134 -4.63 -8.58 30.38
CA THR A 134 -3.44 -7.72 30.36
C THR A 134 -3.77 -6.22 30.33
N ALA A 135 -5.06 -5.86 30.38
CA ALA A 135 -5.50 -4.46 30.34
C ALA A 135 -4.95 -3.63 31.51
N GLN A 136 -4.48 -2.43 31.19
CA GLN A 136 -3.99 -1.48 32.19
C GLN A 136 -5.00 -0.32 32.33
N PRO A 137 -5.24 0.17 33.58
CA PRO A 137 -6.05 1.36 33.78
C PRO A 137 -5.46 2.57 33.03
N LEU A 138 -6.32 3.36 32.40
CA LEU A 138 -5.93 4.64 31.83
C LEU A 138 -5.87 5.70 32.95
N ASP A 139 -4.72 6.31 33.15
CA ASP A 139 -4.60 7.49 33.98
C ASP A 139 -5.13 8.71 33.21
N LEU A 140 -6.34 9.14 33.58
CA LEU A 140 -7.02 10.28 32.96
C LEU A 140 -6.89 11.49 33.92
N PRO A 141 -5.95 12.41 33.68
CA PRO A 141 -5.81 13.58 34.51
C PRO A 141 -7.08 14.43 34.51
N ALA A 142 -7.51 14.93 35.67
CA ALA A 142 -8.74 15.68 35.84
C ALA A 142 -8.76 17.02 35.06
N SER A 143 -7.63 17.51 34.60
CA SER A 143 -7.51 18.70 33.77
C SER A 143 -6.63 18.43 32.55
N LEU A 144 -7.14 18.78 31.38
CA LEU A 144 -6.28 18.86 30.19
C LEU A 144 -5.30 20.02 30.40
N ARG A 145 -4.00 19.73 30.27
CA ARG A 145 -3.02 20.82 30.12
C ARG A 145 -3.44 21.60 28.88
N SER A 146 -3.70 22.90 29.00
CA SER A 146 -3.94 23.74 27.82
C SER A 146 -2.75 23.57 26.90
N ALA A 147 -3.00 23.18 25.66
CA ALA A 147 -1.97 23.18 24.63
C ALA A 147 -1.43 24.62 24.57
N GLY A 148 -0.14 24.81 24.85
CA GLY A 148 0.45 26.14 25.02
C GLY A 148 0.29 26.97 23.74
N GLU A 149 1.05 26.72 22.72
CA GLU A 149 0.98 27.47 21.46
C GLU A 149 0.18 26.72 20.40
N GLY A 150 -0.65 27.43 19.64
CA GLY A 150 -1.36 26.90 18.49
C GLY A 150 -0.40 26.53 17.34
N SER A 151 -0.91 25.83 16.32
CA SER A 151 -0.15 25.48 15.12
C SER A 151 -0.12 26.65 14.12
N LEU A 152 1.03 26.86 13.48
CA LEU A 152 1.13 27.77 12.37
C LEU A 152 0.45 27.17 11.12
N VAL A 153 -0.51 27.90 10.53
CA VAL A 153 -1.13 27.50 9.27
C VAL A 153 -0.14 27.74 8.13
N PRO A 154 0.16 26.73 7.29
CA PRO A 154 1.11 26.87 6.21
C PRO A 154 0.61 27.83 5.11
N ALA A 155 1.48 28.72 4.63
CA ALA A 155 1.17 29.74 3.63
C ALA A 155 1.42 29.28 2.17
N GLN A 156 1.74 27.99 1.94
CA GLN A 156 2.07 27.49 0.61
C GLN A 156 0.87 27.59 -0.34
N LYS A 157 1.14 28.10 -1.54
CA LYS A 157 0.15 28.28 -2.60
C LYS A 157 -0.41 26.97 -3.12
N ARG A 158 0.45 25.94 -3.25
CA ARG A 158 0.06 24.65 -3.83
C ARG A 158 0.17 23.52 -2.83
N ARG A 159 -0.65 22.51 -3.05
CA ARG A 159 -0.59 21.24 -2.33
C ARG A 159 -0.64 20.08 -3.32
N VAL A 160 0.32 19.19 -3.18
CA VAL A 160 0.40 17.95 -3.96
C VAL A 160 0.02 16.79 -3.07
N LEU A 161 -1.00 16.04 -3.48
CA LEU A 161 -1.43 14.81 -2.83
C LEU A 161 -0.99 13.62 -3.66
N VAL A 162 -0.29 12.66 -3.04
CA VAL A 162 0.12 11.40 -3.67
C VAL A 162 -0.72 10.27 -3.08
N CYS A 163 -1.48 9.60 -3.93
CA CYS A 163 -2.32 8.48 -3.53
C CYS A 163 -1.46 7.29 -3.07
N GLN A 164 -1.76 6.77 -1.87
CA GLN A 164 -1.10 5.59 -1.29
C GLN A 164 -2.09 4.44 -1.08
N GLY A 165 -3.25 4.50 -1.71
CA GLY A 165 -4.19 3.38 -1.72
C GLY A 165 -3.60 2.16 -2.41
N ALA A 166 -4.10 0.96 -2.08
CA ALA A 166 -3.53 -0.30 -2.53
C ALA A 166 -3.26 -0.38 -4.06
N PRO A 167 -4.15 0.07 -4.97
CA PRO A 167 -3.85 0.07 -6.41
C PRO A 167 -2.67 0.97 -6.79
N CYS A 168 -2.54 2.16 -6.17
CA CYS A 168 -1.46 3.09 -6.44
C CYS A 168 -0.13 2.58 -5.89
N ASN A 169 -0.15 2.03 -4.65
CA ASN A 169 1.05 1.47 -4.04
C ASN A 169 1.55 0.24 -4.82
N SER A 170 0.63 -0.62 -5.27
CA SER A 170 0.94 -1.74 -6.17
C SER A 170 1.54 -1.31 -7.52
N ALA A 171 1.29 -0.07 -7.93
CA ALA A 171 1.85 0.53 -9.14
C ALA A 171 3.10 1.41 -8.87
N GLY A 172 3.66 1.37 -7.65
CA GLY A 172 4.90 2.05 -7.31
C GLY A 172 4.74 3.45 -6.68
N ALA A 173 3.57 3.79 -6.14
CA ALA A 173 3.32 5.13 -5.56
C ALA A 173 4.24 5.48 -4.38
N ASP A 174 4.79 4.50 -3.66
CA ASP A 174 5.73 4.78 -2.56
C ASP A 174 7.07 5.29 -3.09
N ALA A 175 7.60 4.71 -4.18
CA ALA A 175 8.79 5.21 -4.88
C ALA A 175 8.56 6.65 -5.39
N ILE A 176 7.41 6.91 -6.03
CA ILE A 176 7.01 8.24 -6.48
C ILE A 176 6.97 9.24 -5.32
N TRP A 177 6.43 8.83 -4.16
CA TRP A 177 6.46 9.67 -2.97
C TRP A 177 7.88 9.97 -2.51
N GLY A 178 8.75 8.96 -2.43
CA GLY A 178 10.16 9.12 -2.06
C GLY A 178 10.88 10.11 -2.97
N HIS A 179 10.72 9.95 -4.30
CA HIS A 179 11.30 10.85 -5.30
C HIS A 179 10.79 12.28 -5.14
N LEU A 180 9.46 12.48 -5.05
CA LEU A 180 8.88 13.81 -4.84
C LEU A 180 9.40 14.48 -3.57
N ARG A 181 9.55 13.74 -2.46
CA ARG A 181 10.10 14.27 -1.22
C ARG A 181 11.56 14.69 -1.36
N ASN A 182 12.38 13.90 -2.02
CA ASN A 182 13.77 14.23 -2.31
C ASN A 182 13.89 15.49 -3.17
N GLN A 183 13.06 15.60 -4.21
CA GLN A 183 13.03 16.79 -5.07
C GLN A 183 12.51 18.02 -4.32
N GLN A 184 11.50 17.85 -3.45
CA GLN A 184 10.99 18.95 -2.61
C GLN A 184 12.09 19.56 -1.74
N GLU A 185 12.93 18.73 -1.14
CA GLU A 185 14.07 19.16 -0.31
C GLU A 185 15.13 19.84 -1.17
N ARG A 186 15.58 19.17 -2.23
CA ARG A 186 16.65 19.66 -3.14
C ARG A 186 16.32 21.01 -3.76
N GLN A 187 15.07 21.20 -4.20
CA GLN A 187 14.62 22.43 -4.89
C GLN A 187 13.95 23.43 -3.94
N LYS A 188 13.93 23.15 -2.64
CA LYS A 188 13.31 23.99 -1.59
C LYS A 188 11.87 24.38 -1.94
N LEU A 189 11.08 23.42 -2.48
CA LEU A 189 9.75 23.68 -3.01
C LEU A 189 8.77 24.27 -1.99
N ARG A 190 9.04 24.15 -0.70
CA ARG A 190 8.20 24.76 0.36
C ARG A 190 8.19 26.30 0.30
N VAL A 191 9.21 26.90 -0.29
CA VAL A 191 9.39 28.36 -0.33
C VAL A 191 9.60 28.87 -1.76
N THR A 192 9.83 28.01 -2.75
CA THR A 192 10.04 28.36 -4.15
C THR A 192 8.71 28.32 -4.90
N GLY A 193 8.51 29.16 -5.92
CA GLY A 193 7.31 29.17 -6.78
C GLY A 193 5.99 29.47 -6.04
N GLY A 194 6.04 30.20 -4.94
CA GLY A 194 4.89 30.45 -4.05
C GLY A 194 4.66 29.37 -3.00
N GLY A 195 5.55 28.40 -2.94
CA GLY A 195 5.55 27.32 -1.98
C GLY A 195 4.61 26.16 -2.35
N THR A 196 5.09 24.95 -2.13
CA THR A 196 4.34 23.72 -2.33
C THR A 196 4.47 22.81 -1.10
N MET A 197 3.33 22.37 -0.57
CA MET A 197 3.24 21.30 0.42
C MET A 197 2.94 19.97 -0.27
N THR A 198 3.58 18.92 0.17
CA THR A 198 3.28 17.55 -0.28
C THR A 198 2.67 16.74 0.86
N ALA A 199 1.70 15.90 0.55
CA ALA A 199 1.09 14.99 1.52
C ALA A 199 0.72 13.66 0.86
N LYS A 200 0.75 12.60 1.64
CA LYS A 200 0.17 11.31 1.26
C LYS A 200 -1.36 11.37 1.44
N SER A 201 -2.09 10.67 0.56
CA SER A 201 -3.53 10.47 0.66
C SER A 201 -3.85 8.99 0.62
N THR A 202 -4.84 8.54 1.39
CA THR A 202 -5.28 7.13 1.40
C THR A 202 -5.92 6.72 0.08
N CYS A 203 -6.68 7.63 -0.56
CA CYS A 203 -7.29 7.38 -1.87
C CYS A 203 -7.64 8.71 -2.55
N LEU A 204 -7.36 8.81 -3.86
CA LEU A 204 -7.75 9.94 -4.70
C LEU A 204 -8.80 9.56 -5.76
N GLY A 205 -9.20 8.30 -5.85
CA GLY A 205 -10.36 7.83 -6.64
C GLY A 205 -10.04 7.06 -7.92
N PRO A 206 -9.42 7.63 -8.98
CA PRO A 206 -9.30 6.94 -10.26
C PRO A 206 -8.22 5.84 -10.27
N CYS A 207 -8.48 4.72 -9.57
CA CYS A 207 -7.51 3.65 -9.34
C CYS A 207 -6.98 2.98 -10.62
N ASN A 208 -7.73 3.05 -11.71
CA ASN A 208 -7.29 2.56 -13.02
C ASN A 208 -6.26 3.46 -13.72
N LEU A 209 -5.98 4.63 -13.15
CA LEU A 209 -4.95 5.57 -13.61
C LEU A 209 -3.69 5.54 -12.71
N ALA A 210 -3.58 4.55 -11.81
CA ALA A 210 -2.48 4.43 -10.87
C ALA A 210 -1.08 4.38 -11.56
N PRO A 211 -0.04 4.98 -10.93
CA PRO A 211 -0.05 5.80 -9.73
C PRO A 211 -0.70 7.17 -9.96
N VAL A 212 -1.46 7.66 -8.96
CA VAL A 212 -2.21 8.92 -9.07
C VAL A 212 -1.64 9.99 -8.14
N LEU A 213 -1.52 11.20 -8.69
CA LEU A 213 -1.12 12.41 -7.98
C LEU A 213 -2.14 13.52 -8.29
N GLN A 214 -2.44 14.39 -7.33
CA GLN A 214 -3.32 15.53 -7.54
C GLN A 214 -2.68 16.82 -7.03
N VAL A 215 -2.77 17.89 -7.82
CA VAL A 215 -2.24 19.22 -7.50
C VAL A 215 -3.38 20.19 -7.23
N PHE A 216 -3.34 20.88 -6.11
CA PHE A 216 -4.25 21.96 -5.73
C PHE A 216 -3.50 23.31 -5.72
N PRO A 217 -4.21 24.43 -5.99
CA PRO A 217 -5.66 24.60 -6.12
C PRO A 217 -6.26 24.22 -7.47
N GLU A 218 -5.44 23.95 -8.49
CA GLU A 218 -5.88 23.70 -9.87
C GLU A 218 -6.72 22.42 -10.00
N SER A 219 -6.72 21.56 -8.97
CA SER A 219 -7.39 20.25 -8.92
C SER A 219 -6.99 19.31 -10.07
N THR A 220 -5.78 19.47 -10.59
CA THR A 220 -5.28 18.67 -11.70
C THR A 220 -4.94 17.26 -11.25
N TYR A 221 -5.55 16.24 -11.85
CA TYR A 221 -5.19 14.85 -11.68
C TYR A 221 -4.10 14.44 -12.66
N TYR A 222 -3.09 13.77 -12.15
CA TYR A 222 -2.05 13.11 -12.93
C TYR A 222 -2.14 11.59 -12.73
N GLY A 223 -2.06 10.82 -13.81
CA GLY A 223 -2.13 9.36 -13.79
C GLY A 223 -0.96 8.73 -14.51
N GLY A 224 -0.62 7.48 -14.13
CA GLY A 224 0.57 6.79 -14.64
C GLY A 224 1.87 7.51 -14.30
N VAL A 225 1.88 8.15 -13.11
CA VAL A 225 3.00 9.02 -12.72
C VAL A 225 4.26 8.20 -12.51
N THR A 226 5.34 8.61 -13.17
CA THR A 226 6.72 8.10 -13.03
C THR A 226 7.57 9.14 -12.31
N GLU A 227 8.80 8.80 -11.94
CA GLU A 227 9.77 9.77 -11.39
C GLU A 227 10.05 10.90 -12.37
N GLU A 228 10.18 10.60 -13.66
CA GLU A 228 10.31 11.61 -14.72
C GLU A 228 9.08 12.52 -14.80
N ALA A 229 7.87 11.95 -14.70
CA ALA A 229 6.64 12.74 -14.64
C ALA A 229 6.64 13.69 -13.44
N VAL A 230 7.12 13.25 -12.27
CA VAL A 230 7.28 14.11 -11.08
C VAL A 230 8.21 15.28 -11.37
N ASP A 231 9.36 15.03 -11.99
CA ASP A 231 10.32 16.09 -12.33
C ASP A 231 9.71 17.12 -13.28
N ARG A 232 8.98 16.68 -14.30
CA ARG A 232 8.24 17.56 -15.21
C ARG A 232 7.12 18.31 -14.50
N ILE A 233 6.34 17.67 -13.66
CA ILE A 233 5.28 18.31 -12.86
C ILE A 233 5.87 19.41 -11.97
N ILE A 234 7.02 19.16 -11.35
CA ILE A 234 7.71 20.18 -10.54
C ILE A 234 8.10 21.38 -11.42
N ALA A 235 8.83 21.16 -12.49
CA ALA A 235 9.38 22.21 -13.34
C ALA A 235 8.28 23.01 -14.04
N GLU A 236 7.30 22.32 -14.62
CA GLU A 236 6.29 22.96 -15.46
C GLU A 236 5.09 23.43 -14.64
N HIS A 237 4.50 22.56 -13.77
CA HIS A 237 3.29 22.94 -13.06
C HIS A 237 3.56 23.67 -11.74
N LEU A 238 4.41 23.12 -10.87
CA LEU A 238 4.59 23.70 -9.54
C LEU A 238 5.38 25.02 -9.58
N LEU A 239 6.41 25.10 -10.41
CA LEU A 239 7.27 26.29 -10.53
C LEU A 239 6.79 27.27 -11.58
N SER A 240 6.30 26.80 -12.73
CA SER A 240 5.95 27.66 -13.88
C SER A 240 4.44 27.82 -14.11
N GLY A 241 3.60 27.07 -13.38
CA GLY A 241 2.13 27.19 -13.47
C GLY A 241 1.49 26.56 -14.72
N ARG A 242 2.25 25.77 -15.49
CA ARG A 242 1.77 25.10 -16.71
C ARG A 242 1.51 23.64 -16.46
N VAL A 243 0.28 23.18 -16.68
CA VAL A 243 -0.10 21.79 -16.55
C VAL A 243 0.69 20.91 -17.54
N VAL A 244 1.15 19.76 -17.11
CA VAL A 244 1.83 18.75 -17.96
C VAL A 244 0.77 17.84 -18.57
N GLU A 245 0.28 18.22 -19.76
CA GLU A 245 -0.88 17.58 -20.40
C GLU A 245 -0.68 16.09 -20.70
N ASP A 246 0.55 15.65 -20.93
CA ASP A 246 0.86 14.24 -21.21
C ASP A 246 0.38 13.32 -20.09
N PHE A 247 0.49 13.75 -18.86
CA PHE A 247 0.11 12.97 -17.66
C PHE A 247 -1.22 13.47 -17.03
N ALA A 248 -1.75 14.64 -17.46
CA ALA A 248 -2.94 15.21 -16.86
C ALA A 248 -4.23 14.55 -17.35
N TYR A 249 -5.18 14.38 -16.43
CA TYR A 249 -6.51 13.82 -16.69
C TYR A 249 -7.57 14.81 -16.22
N HIS A 250 -8.25 15.43 -17.19
CA HIS A 250 -9.31 16.40 -16.92
C HIS A 250 -10.68 15.72 -16.79
N PRO A 251 -11.61 16.27 -15.99
CA PRO A 251 -12.97 15.76 -15.91
C PRO A 251 -13.67 15.86 -17.28
N THR A 252 -14.03 14.72 -17.86
CA THR A 252 -14.73 14.66 -19.17
C THR A 252 -16.16 14.13 -19.03
N GLY A 253 -16.61 13.80 -17.81
CA GLY A 253 -17.87 13.10 -17.57
C GLY A 253 -17.90 11.64 -18.06
N ARG A 254 -16.78 11.14 -18.60
CA ARG A 254 -16.65 9.77 -19.10
C ARG A 254 -15.52 9.03 -18.40
N LYS A 255 -15.62 7.69 -18.34
CA LYS A 255 -14.52 6.85 -17.84
C LYS A 255 -13.31 6.97 -18.75
N GLN A 256 -12.15 7.22 -18.16
CA GLN A 256 -10.87 7.35 -18.87
C GLN A 256 -9.99 6.14 -18.54
N ARG A 257 -9.11 5.77 -19.45
CA ARG A 257 -8.09 4.73 -19.28
C ARG A 257 -6.72 5.37 -19.22
N LEU A 258 -5.77 4.66 -18.62
CA LEU A 258 -4.38 5.08 -18.65
C LEU A 258 -3.91 5.18 -20.11
N ARG A 259 -3.26 6.30 -20.45
CA ARG A 259 -2.65 6.52 -21.76
C ARG A 259 -1.34 5.75 -21.83
N ASN A 260 -1.05 5.13 -22.96
CA ASN A 260 0.26 4.60 -23.26
C ASN A 260 1.13 5.77 -23.73
N LEU A 261 2.14 6.11 -22.97
CA LEU A 261 3.09 7.19 -23.30
C LEU A 261 4.26 6.69 -24.16
N SER A 262 4.12 5.50 -24.77
CA SER A 262 5.15 4.83 -25.58
C SER A 262 5.01 5.09 -27.09
N GLU A 263 4.39 6.22 -27.49
CA GLU A 263 4.35 6.68 -28.89
C GLU A 263 4.90 8.09 -29.03
#